data_44a13ca603579e91e47537ce8ef84b17
#
_entry.id   44a13ca603579e91e47537ce8ef84b17
#
_cell.length_a   1.000
_cell.length_b   1.000
_cell.length_c   1.000
_cell.angle_alpha   90.00
_cell.angle_beta   90.00
_cell.angle_gamma   90.00
#
_symmetry.space_group_name_H-M   'P 1'
#
loop_
_entity.id
_entity.type
_entity.pdbx_description
1 polymer ?
#
loop_
_entity_poly.entity_id
_entity_poly.type
_entity_poly.pdbx_seq_one_letter_code
_entity_poly.pdbx_strand_id
1 'polypeptide(L)'
;MNAREGNLHHLFYPRQTVLVTSHLDGKDNAMVLDWTMPASFDPFMVAIAVGTSRHSCGMILKSEEFVLSIMPLSLKDKALYFGTHSGRDEDKFAATGLAKEKASKVKAPLIRDAIANFECHLSGHVHAGDHVIFVGEVLEARINKTALEKEKKLYNAGNRQFTGL
;
A
#
# COMPACT_ATOMS: atom_id res chain seq x y z
N MET A 1 9.49 -28.39 11.33
CA MET A 1 10.04 -27.39 10.38
C MET A 1 10.72 -26.31 11.20
N ASN A 2 12.00 -26.08 10.98
CA ASN A 2 12.74 -25.04 11.69
C ASN A 2 12.23 -23.66 11.16
N ALA A 3 12.07 -22.67 12.06
CA ALA A 3 11.60 -21.33 11.68
C ALA A 3 12.51 -20.60 10.67
N ARG A 4 13.72 -21.10 10.46
CA ARG A 4 14.68 -20.60 9.46
C ARG A 4 14.58 -21.32 8.11
N GLU A 5 13.78 -22.40 8.04
CA GLU A 5 13.61 -23.22 6.84
C GLU A 5 12.21 -22.96 6.28
N GLY A 6 12.14 -22.43 5.10
CA GLY A 6 10.90 -22.25 4.35
C GLY A 6 10.27 -20.87 4.43
N ASN A 7 9.31 -20.65 3.53
CA ASN A 7 8.57 -19.42 3.38
C ASN A 7 7.36 -19.38 4.32
N LEU A 8 7.60 -19.34 5.64
CA LEU A 8 6.53 -19.38 6.64
C LEU A 8 5.47 -18.29 6.46
N HIS A 9 5.85 -17.14 5.89
CA HIS A 9 4.92 -16.07 5.58
C HIS A 9 3.83 -16.49 4.56
N HIS A 10 4.04 -17.55 3.78
CA HIS A 10 3.01 -18.10 2.88
C HIS A 10 1.82 -18.71 3.63
N LEU A 11 1.99 -19.11 4.89
CA LEU A 11 0.89 -19.62 5.72
C LEU A 11 -0.14 -18.54 6.08
N PHE A 12 0.19 -17.27 5.86
CA PHE A 12 -0.71 -16.13 6.10
C PHE A 12 -1.57 -15.75 4.89
N TYR A 13 -1.41 -16.40 3.74
CA TYR A 13 -2.28 -16.15 2.59
C TYR A 13 -3.67 -16.78 2.79
N PRO A 14 -4.75 -16.21 2.20
CA PRO A 14 -4.75 -14.98 1.41
C PRO A 14 -4.62 -13.71 2.27
N ARG A 15 -4.03 -12.63 1.70
CA ARG A 15 -3.93 -11.32 2.36
C ARG A 15 -4.53 -10.24 1.48
N GLN A 16 -5.16 -9.24 2.10
CA GLN A 16 -5.63 -8.08 1.38
C GLN A 16 -4.45 -7.34 0.75
N THR A 17 -4.55 -7.06 -0.54
CA THR A 17 -3.56 -6.30 -1.28
C THR A 17 -3.97 -4.84 -1.35
N VAL A 18 -3.05 -3.97 -0.96
CA VAL A 18 -3.21 -2.52 -1.00
C VAL A 18 -2.13 -1.89 -1.88
N LEU A 19 -2.38 -0.68 -2.35
CA LEU A 19 -1.35 0.17 -2.93
C LEU A 19 -1.01 1.25 -1.92
N VAL A 20 0.29 1.43 -1.63
CA VAL A 20 0.77 2.50 -0.77
C VAL A 20 1.48 3.52 -1.65
N THR A 21 0.97 4.76 -1.67
CA THR A 21 1.60 5.86 -2.37
C THR A 21 2.45 6.71 -1.42
N SER A 22 3.47 7.33 -1.96
CA SER A 22 4.38 8.25 -1.27
C SER A 22 4.76 9.39 -2.19
N HIS A 23 5.12 10.53 -1.60
CA HIS A 23 5.61 11.70 -2.31
C HIS A 23 6.88 12.22 -1.63
N LEU A 24 7.92 12.49 -2.42
CA LEU A 24 9.16 13.09 -1.91
C LEU A 24 9.83 13.88 -3.04
N ASP A 25 10.28 15.09 -2.73
CA ASP A 25 11.03 15.96 -3.66
C ASP A 25 10.36 16.13 -5.04
N GLY A 26 9.03 16.33 -5.03
CA GLY A 26 8.23 16.53 -6.24
C GLY A 26 7.94 15.25 -7.04
N LYS A 27 8.31 14.07 -6.54
CA LYS A 27 8.09 12.78 -7.20
C LYS A 27 7.10 11.92 -6.44
N ASP A 28 6.12 11.41 -7.17
CA ASP A 28 5.18 10.41 -6.67
C ASP A 28 5.73 9.01 -6.91
N ASN A 29 5.49 8.12 -5.96
CA ASN A 29 5.73 6.71 -6.12
C ASN A 29 4.61 5.89 -5.49
N ALA A 30 4.51 4.64 -5.88
CA ALA A 30 3.62 3.68 -5.23
C ALA A 30 4.25 2.30 -5.20
N MET A 31 3.84 1.50 -4.23
CA MET A 31 4.18 0.09 -4.13
C MET A 31 2.97 -0.74 -3.75
N VAL A 32 2.93 -1.97 -4.22
CA VAL A 32 1.97 -2.97 -3.75
C VAL A 32 2.45 -3.56 -2.44
N LEU A 33 1.53 -3.74 -1.51
CA LEU A 33 1.77 -4.26 -0.19
C LEU A 33 0.60 -5.15 0.25
N ASP A 34 0.89 -6.23 0.95
CA ASP A 34 -0.10 -7.11 1.60
C ASP A 34 0.20 -7.34 3.09
N TRP A 35 1.21 -6.65 3.64
CA TRP A 35 1.51 -6.64 5.07
C TRP A 35 0.98 -5.38 5.72
N THR A 36 -0.35 -5.37 5.93
CA THR A 36 -1.08 -4.23 6.49
C THR A 36 -2.19 -4.69 7.42
N MET A 37 -2.52 -3.83 8.38
CA MET A 37 -3.64 -4.04 9.30
C MET A 37 -4.14 -2.71 9.88
N PRO A 38 -5.43 -2.64 10.34
CA PRO A 38 -5.85 -1.61 11.29
C PRO A 38 -5.06 -1.75 12.59
N ALA A 39 -4.63 -0.63 13.16
CA ALA A 39 -3.78 -0.60 14.36
C ALA A 39 -4.43 0.08 15.56
N SER A 40 -5.41 0.96 15.36
CA SER A 40 -6.15 1.66 16.41
C SER A 40 -7.53 2.08 15.92
N PHE A 41 -8.49 2.22 16.83
CA PHE A 41 -9.82 2.77 16.54
C PHE A 41 -9.90 4.27 16.82
N ASP A 42 -9.23 4.76 17.88
CA ASP A 42 -9.27 6.16 18.30
C ASP A 42 -7.90 6.62 18.82
N PRO A 43 -7.17 7.47 18.07
CA PRO A 43 -7.45 7.83 16.68
C PRO A 43 -7.36 6.59 15.76
N PHE A 44 -8.05 6.64 14.62
CA PHE A 44 -7.95 5.53 13.66
C PHE A 44 -6.55 5.49 13.04
N MET A 45 -5.87 4.37 13.19
CA MET A 45 -4.52 4.16 12.66
C MET A 45 -4.44 2.88 11.85
N VAL A 46 -3.49 2.86 10.92
CA VAL A 46 -3.12 1.67 10.14
C VAL A 46 -1.63 1.37 10.30
N ALA A 47 -1.28 0.10 10.27
CA ALA A 47 0.12 -0.33 10.22
C ALA A 47 0.42 -0.97 8.88
N ILE A 48 1.63 -0.69 8.36
CA ILE A 48 2.18 -1.30 7.15
C ILE A 48 3.62 -1.74 7.41
N ALA A 49 4.01 -2.91 6.90
CA ALA A 49 5.40 -3.37 6.98
C ALA A 49 6.05 -3.31 5.59
N VAL A 50 7.09 -2.51 5.45
CA VAL A 50 7.79 -2.23 4.19
C VAL A 50 9.23 -2.71 4.27
N GLY A 51 9.66 -3.53 3.32
CA GLY A 51 11.05 -3.99 3.25
C GLY A 51 12.03 -2.82 3.15
N THR A 52 13.12 -2.86 3.92
CA THR A 52 14.13 -1.79 4.02
C THR A 52 14.79 -1.46 2.67
N SER A 53 14.87 -2.44 1.76
CA SER A 53 15.43 -2.26 0.41
C SER A 53 14.46 -1.58 -0.56
N ARG A 54 13.16 -1.44 -0.22
CA ARG A 54 12.16 -0.83 -1.10
C ARG A 54 12.32 0.68 -1.18
N HIS A 55 12.16 1.23 -2.38
CA HIS A 55 12.25 2.68 -2.61
C HIS A 55 11.27 3.46 -1.72
N SER A 56 10.04 2.98 -1.61
CA SER A 56 9.00 3.60 -0.78
C SER A 56 9.37 3.67 0.71
N CYS A 57 10.18 2.73 1.23
CA CYS A 57 10.61 2.76 2.63
C CYS A 57 11.37 4.07 2.94
N GLY A 58 12.36 4.42 2.12
CA GLY A 58 13.12 5.66 2.29
C GLY A 58 12.29 6.91 2.03
N MET A 59 11.31 6.85 1.12
CA MET A 59 10.41 7.98 0.87
C MET A 59 9.51 8.26 2.07
N ILE A 60 8.86 7.23 2.63
CA ILE A 60 7.97 7.35 3.80
C ILE A 60 8.73 7.83 5.04
N LEU A 61 9.95 7.30 5.28
CA LEU A 61 10.80 7.75 6.39
C LEU A 61 11.13 9.25 6.33
N LYS A 62 11.28 9.79 5.12
CA LYS A 62 11.65 11.20 4.92
C LYS A 62 10.45 12.15 4.84
N SER A 63 9.37 11.71 4.22
CA SER A 63 8.17 12.53 4.06
C SER A 63 7.25 12.49 5.27
N GLU A 64 7.35 11.43 6.09
CA GLU A 64 6.48 11.17 7.25
C GLU A 64 5.00 11.07 6.89
N GLU A 65 4.70 10.74 5.62
CA GLU A 65 3.33 10.61 5.12
C GLU A 65 3.20 9.53 4.05
N PHE A 66 2.01 8.97 3.92
CA PHE A 66 1.66 8.05 2.85
C PHE A 66 0.14 8.01 2.65
N VAL A 67 -0.31 7.48 1.51
CA VAL A 67 -1.71 7.08 1.32
C VAL A 67 -1.79 5.57 1.18
N LEU A 68 -2.69 4.94 1.93
CA LEU A 68 -3.02 3.53 1.80
C LEU A 68 -4.32 3.41 1.00
N SER A 69 -4.27 2.72 -0.14
CA SER A 69 -5.41 2.55 -1.04
C SER A 69 -5.87 1.10 -1.08
N ILE A 70 -7.14 0.86 -0.74
CA ILE A 70 -7.80 -0.45 -0.90
C ILE A 70 -8.11 -0.66 -2.37
N MET A 71 -7.48 -1.67 -2.96
CA MET A 71 -7.55 -1.92 -4.40
C MET A 71 -8.73 -2.83 -4.77
N PRO A 72 -9.46 -2.51 -5.85
CA PRO A 72 -10.41 -3.44 -6.43
C PRO A 72 -9.70 -4.53 -7.25
N LEU A 73 -10.34 -5.70 -7.39
CA LEU A 73 -9.84 -6.81 -8.21
C LEU A 73 -9.67 -6.41 -9.69
N SER A 74 -10.49 -5.51 -10.19
CA SER A 74 -10.40 -5.00 -11.58
C SER A 74 -9.05 -4.34 -11.91
N LEU A 75 -8.32 -3.88 -10.90
CA LEU A 75 -6.98 -3.28 -11.05
C LEU A 75 -5.82 -4.26 -10.78
N LYS A 76 -6.06 -5.58 -10.76
CA LYS A 76 -5.05 -6.59 -10.43
C LYS A 76 -3.78 -6.51 -11.28
N ASP A 77 -3.92 -6.27 -12.59
CA ASP A 77 -2.77 -6.24 -13.51
C ASP A 77 -1.90 -5.00 -13.26
N LYS A 78 -2.52 -3.85 -12.97
CA LYS A 78 -1.78 -2.65 -12.54
C LYS A 78 -1.09 -2.88 -11.20
N ALA A 79 -1.78 -3.50 -10.22
CA ALA A 79 -1.18 -3.85 -8.93
C ALA A 79 0.04 -4.78 -9.10
N LEU A 80 -0.06 -5.79 -9.98
CA LEU A 80 1.06 -6.68 -10.29
C LEU A 80 2.26 -5.91 -10.85
N TYR A 81 2.02 -4.96 -11.77
CA TYR A 81 3.06 -4.10 -12.33
C TYR A 81 3.78 -3.32 -11.22
N PHE A 82 3.02 -2.64 -10.34
CA PHE A 82 3.59 -1.88 -9.22
C PHE A 82 4.38 -2.77 -8.23
N GLY A 83 4.06 -4.06 -8.14
CA GLY A 83 4.75 -5.03 -7.28
C GLY A 83 6.05 -5.58 -7.88
N THR A 84 6.22 -5.50 -9.20
CA THR A 84 7.35 -6.09 -9.94
C THR A 84 8.35 -5.06 -10.48
N HIS A 85 7.99 -3.77 -10.48
CA HIS A 85 8.81 -2.67 -11.00
C HIS A 85 9.17 -1.67 -9.92
N SER A 86 10.29 -0.97 -10.07
CA SER A 86 10.81 -0.01 -9.09
C SER A 86 10.61 1.43 -9.56
N GLY A 87 10.10 2.29 -8.65
CA GLY A 87 10.03 3.73 -8.90
C GLY A 87 11.40 4.45 -8.90
N ARG A 88 12.51 3.72 -8.66
CA ARG A 88 13.87 4.22 -8.90
C ARG A 88 14.19 4.26 -10.38
N ASP A 89 13.62 3.33 -11.15
CA ASP A 89 14.01 3.06 -12.52
C ASP A 89 13.04 3.70 -13.53
N GLU A 90 11.77 3.90 -13.12
CA GLU A 90 10.72 4.39 -14.01
C GLU A 90 9.56 5.08 -13.29
N ASP A 91 8.77 5.87 -14.02
CA ASP A 91 7.46 6.36 -13.57
C ASP A 91 6.38 5.29 -13.82
N LYS A 92 6.07 4.52 -12.79
CA LYS A 92 5.08 3.44 -12.87
C LYS A 92 3.65 3.93 -13.10
N PHE A 93 3.32 5.16 -12.71
CA PHE A 93 2.02 5.74 -13.01
C PHE A 93 1.87 6.02 -14.51
N ALA A 94 2.90 6.60 -15.12
CA ALA A 94 2.93 6.82 -16.57
C ALA A 94 2.88 5.49 -17.34
N ALA A 95 3.66 4.49 -16.90
CA ALA A 95 3.73 3.17 -17.56
C ALA A 95 2.40 2.41 -17.52
N THR A 96 1.62 2.53 -16.45
CA THR A 96 0.37 1.78 -16.25
C THR A 96 -0.89 2.57 -16.59
N GLY A 97 -0.79 3.89 -16.71
CA GLY A 97 -1.94 4.78 -16.82
C GLY A 97 -2.86 4.72 -15.59
N LEU A 98 -2.33 4.36 -14.40
CA LEU A 98 -3.11 4.39 -13.16
C LEU A 98 -3.37 5.83 -12.75
N ALA A 99 -4.65 6.21 -12.70
CA ALA A 99 -5.04 7.58 -12.44
C ALA A 99 -4.83 7.98 -10.98
N LYS A 100 -4.16 9.13 -10.79
CA LYS A 100 -3.94 9.76 -9.49
C LYS A 100 -4.91 10.91 -9.27
N GLU A 101 -5.22 11.19 -8.01
CA GLU A 101 -5.90 12.41 -7.58
C GLU A 101 -5.12 13.09 -6.45
N LYS A 102 -5.31 14.40 -6.32
CA LYS A 102 -4.70 15.16 -5.23
C LYS A 102 -5.36 14.79 -3.90
N ALA A 103 -4.54 14.51 -2.91
CA ALA A 103 -4.95 14.34 -1.53
C ALA A 103 -5.26 15.70 -0.87
N SER A 104 -5.96 15.68 0.25
CA SER A 104 -6.38 16.89 0.98
C SER A 104 -5.47 17.21 2.17
N LYS A 105 -4.89 16.19 2.79
CA LYS A 105 -4.11 16.31 4.03
C LYS A 105 -2.62 16.00 3.86
N VAL A 106 -2.26 15.23 2.83
CA VAL A 106 -0.89 14.80 2.56
C VAL A 106 -0.49 15.12 1.11
N LYS A 107 0.80 15.03 0.80
CA LYS A 107 1.30 15.23 -0.58
C LYS A 107 1.22 13.97 -1.42
N ALA A 108 1.29 12.79 -0.77
CA ALA A 108 1.16 11.50 -1.44
C ALA A 108 -0.20 11.41 -2.16
N PRO A 109 -0.25 11.00 -3.45
CA PRO A 109 -1.47 11.04 -4.24
C PRO A 109 -2.46 9.93 -3.84
N LEU A 110 -3.75 10.20 -4.01
CA LEU A 110 -4.81 9.21 -3.98
C LEU A 110 -4.82 8.40 -5.28
N ILE A 111 -5.37 7.18 -5.22
CA ILE A 111 -5.69 6.38 -6.40
C ILE A 111 -7.18 6.59 -6.72
N ARG A 112 -7.47 7.13 -7.91
CA ARG A 112 -8.84 7.51 -8.31
C ARG A 112 -9.82 6.34 -8.22
N ASP A 113 -9.43 5.19 -8.76
CA ASP A 113 -10.30 4.03 -8.91
C ASP A 113 -10.17 3.04 -7.73
N ALA A 114 -9.52 3.43 -6.64
CA ALA A 114 -9.49 2.64 -5.41
C ALA A 114 -10.87 2.60 -4.76
N ILE A 115 -11.15 1.50 -4.03
CA ILE A 115 -12.35 1.37 -3.20
C ILE A 115 -12.34 2.39 -2.06
N ALA A 116 -11.15 2.58 -1.45
CA ALA A 116 -10.94 3.59 -0.42
C ALA A 116 -9.49 4.06 -0.44
N ASN A 117 -9.28 5.31 -0.05
CA ASN A 117 -7.97 5.90 0.18
C ASN A 117 -7.93 6.45 1.61
N PHE A 118 -6.87 6.13 2.34
CA PHE A 118 -6.60 6.63 3.69
C PHE A 118 -5.36 7.51 3.64
N GLU A 119 -5.52 8.81 3.90
CA GLU A 119 -4.43 9.78 3.96
C GLU A 119 -3.79 9.71 5.34
N CYS A 120 -2.53 9.30 5.43
CA CYS A 120 -1.88 8.97 6.68
C CYS A 120 -0.68 9.87 6.96
N HIS A 121 -0.59 10.36 8.19
CA HIS A 121 0.62 10.92 8.77
C HIS A 121 1.31 9.89 9.66
N LEU A 122 2.62 9.80 9.59
CA LEU A 122 3.41 8.83 10.34
C LEU A 122 3.41 9.19 11.83
N SER A 123 2.79 8.32 12.66
CA SER A 123 2.82 8.45 14.12
C SER A 123 4.06 7.81 14.74
N GLY A 124 4.65 6.83 14.05
CA GLY A 124 5.86 6.16 14.50
C GLY A 124 6.24 4.99 13.59
N HIS A 125 7.43 4.47 13.83
CA HIS A 125 7.91 3.29 13.12
C HIS A 125 8.84 2.46 13.99
N VAL A 126 8.99 1.18 13.64
CA VAL A 126 9.92 0.26 14.31
C VAL A 126 10.61 -0.63 13.29
N HIS A 127 11.91 -0.83 13.45
CA HIS A 127 12.66 -1.80 12.66
C HIS A 127 12.36 -3.23 13.13
N ALA A 128 11.96 -4.09 12.22
CA ALA A 128 11.59 -5.48 12.45
C ALA A 128 12.31 -6.38 11.43
N GLY A 129 13.53 -6.80 11.75
CA GLY A 129 14.34 -7.60 10.83
C GLY A 129 14.69 -6.85 9.55
N ASP A 130 14.26 -7.38 8.40
CA ASP A 130 14.47 -6.79 7.07
C ASP A 130 13.36 -5.82 6.65
N HIS A 131 12.42 -5.50 7.55
CA HIS A 131 11.31 -4.57 7.33
C HIS A 131 11.30 -3.42 8.34
N VAL A 132 10.63 -2.34 7.97
CA VAL A 132 10.18 -1.27 8.87
C VAL A 132 8.67 -1.35 8.96
N ILE A 133 8.14 -1.42 10.18
CA ILE A 133 6.71 -1.30 10.44
C ILE A 133 6.42 0.18 10.69
N PHE A 134 5.62 0.78 9.83
CA PHE A 134 5.14 2.14 9.95
C PHE A 134 3.74 2.13 10.54
N VAL A 135 3.47 3.01 11.49
CA VAL A 135 2.13 3.27 12.04
C VAL A 135 1.71 4.66 11.62
N GLY A 136 0.65 4.75 10.83
CA GLY A 136 0.10 6.02 10.34
C GLY A 136 -1.25 6.32 10.93
N GLU A 137 -1.42 7.53 11.47
CA GLU A 137 -2.72 8.08 11.83
C GLU A 137 -3.46 8.48 10.55
N VAL A 138 -4.71 8.05 10.41
CA VAL A 138 -5.55 8.38 9.27
C VAL A 138 -6.19 9.74 9.50
N LEU A 139 -5.70 10.74 8.76
CA LEU A 139 -6.19 12.13 8.84
C LEU A 139 -7.46 12.36 8.01
N GLU A 140 -7.64 11.60 6.94
CA GLU A 140 -8.78 11.68 6.05
C GLU A 140 -9.00 10.34 5.35
N ALA A 141 -10.26 9.97 5.12
CA ALA A 141 -10.63 8.78 4.38
C ALA A 141 -11.59 9.14 3.24
N ARG A 142 -11.23 8.81 2.00
CA ARG A 142 -12.09 8.94 0.84
C ARG A 142 -12.56 7.56 0.39
N ILE A 143 -13.88 7.35 0.42
CA ILE A 143 -14.51 6.08 0.05
C ILE A 143 -15.25 6.25 -1.26
N ASN A 144 -14.93 5.42 -2.25
CA ASN A 144 -15.70 5.28 -3.48
C ASN A 144 -16.87 4.32 -3.23
N LYS A 145 -18.05 4.88 -2.93
CA LYS A 145 -19.25 4.08 -2.60
C LYS A 145 -19.64 3.12 -3.72
N THR A 146 -19.54 3.55 -4.98
CA THR A 146 -19.86 2.69 -6.13
C THR A 146 -18.89 1.51 -6.23
N ALA A 147 -17.60 1.75 -6.06
CA ALA A 147 -16.60 0.67 -6.06
C ALA A 147 -16.77 -0.25 -4.85
N LEU A 148 -17.07 0.30 -3.67
CA LEU A 148 -17.30 -0.49 -2.46
C LEU A 148 -18.49 -1.46 -2.60
N GLU A 149 -19.55 -1.06 -3.32
CA GLU A 149 -20.75 -1.87 -3.54
C GLU A 149 -20.60 -2.89 -4.67
N LYS A 150 -19.82 -2.57 -5.72
CA LYS A 150 -19.79 -3.35 -6.96
C LYS A 150 -18.51 -4.16 -7.16
N GLU A 151 -17.41 -3.74 -6.55
CA GLU A 151 -16.09 -4.33 -6.77
C GLU A 151 -15.70 -5.28 -5.65
N LYS A 152 -15.08 -6.38 -6.01
CA LYS A 152 -14.38 -7.24 -5.05
C LYS A 152 -13.05 -6.62 -4.68
N LYS A 153 -12.69 -6.69 -3.38
CA LYS A 153 -11.37 -6.26 -2.92
C LYS A 153 -10.29 -7.20 -3.43
N LEU A 154 -9.12 -6.66 -3.72
CA LEU A 154 -7.97 -7.42 -4.21
C LEU A 154 -7.26 -8.15 -3.06
N TYR A 155 -7.04 -9.45 -3.23
CA TYR A 155 -6.27 -10.28 -2.29
C TYR A 155 -5.16 -11.03 -3.01
N ASN A 156 -4.01 -11.12 -2.38
CA ASN A 156 -2.91 -12.00 -2.80
C ASN A 156 -3.17 -13.41 -2.20
N ALA A 157 -3.33 -14.40 -3.08
CA ALA A 157 -3.52 -15.79 -2.71
C ALA A 157 -2.19 -16.58 -2.61
N GLY A 158 -1.05 -15.92 -2.77
CA GLY A 158 0.26 -16.53 -2.85
C GLY A 158 0.71 -16.75 -4.30
N ASN A 159 2.01 -16.95 -4.49
CA ASN A 159 2.62 -17.24 -5.80
C ASN A 159 2.25 -16.23 -6.91
N ARG A 160 2.10 -14.95 -6.57
CA ARG A 160 1.65 -13.87 -7.47
C ARG A 160 0.25 -14.09 -8.08
N GLN A 161 -0.57 -14.92 -7.43
CA GLN A 161 -1.97 -15.09 -7.80
C GLN A 161 -2.85 -14.15 -7.00
N PHE A 162 -3.75 -13.46 -7.69
CA PHE A 162 -4.71 -12.55 -7.07
C PHE A 162 -6.12 -13.12 -7.15
N THR A 163 -6.90 -12.87 -6.11
CA THR A 163 -8.33 -13.23 -6.02
C THR A 163 -9.14 -12.06 -5.49
N GLY A 164 -10.46 -12.15 -5.57
CA GLY A 164 -11.39 -11.16 -5.06
C GLY A 164 -12.31 -11.76 -3.99
N LEU A 165 -12.45 -11.06 -2.87
CA LEU A 165 -13.39 -11.36 -1.81
C LEU A 165 -14.37 -10.20 -1.63
#